data_832b05764fdfb91de743f14662818267
#
_entry.id   832b05764fdfb91de743f14662818267
#
_cell.length_a   1.000
_cell.length_b   1.000
_cell.length_c   1.000
_cell.angle_alpha   90.00
_cell.angle_beta   90.00
_cell.angle_gamma   90.00
#
_symmetry.space_group_name_H-M   'P 1'
#
loop_
_entity.id
_entity.type
_entity.pdbx_description
1 polymer ?
#
loop_
_entity_poly.entity_id
_entity_poly.type
_entity_poly.pdbx_seq_one_letter_code
_entity_poly.pdbx_strand_id
1 'polypeptide(L)'
;MLDYKVVSLVEDKLGEVQDQRERDAMIRYLIQKADFEIAYYLVCTYITKRNVMDLHKSIISNISNSKSTLDLAPRGHGKSTIGDVDYCITRILRDPNIRIMIGSKTQTQAEAFLKEVRTHFEQNEDLIRIFGDWKTSKDNVWNDREFTVNKRSIIKKEATLTALGASGAVISKHFDVIIGDDLVGMENA
;
A
#
# COMPACT_ATOMS: atom_id res chain seq x y z
N MET A 1 -1.25 1.11 -19.18
CA MET A 1 -1.57 2.52 -18.83
C MET A 1 -2.99 2.51 -18.30
N LEU A 2 -3.22 3.08 -17.13
CA LEU A 2 -4.53 3.14 -16.49
C LEU A 2 -5.56 3.67 -17.49
N ASP A 3 -6.58 2.85 -17.80
CA ASP A 3 -7.58 3.25 -18.78
C ASP A 3 -8.49 4.31 -18.17
N TYR A 4 -8.28 5.55 -18.60
CA TYR A 4 -9.07 6.71 -18.14
C TYR A 4 -10.57 6.53 -18.32
N LYS A 5 -11.00 5.79 -19.34
CA LYS A 5 -12.44 5.52 -19.56
C LYS A 5 -13.00 4.61 -18.48
N VAL A 6 -12.21 3.61 -18.08
CA VAL A 6 -12.62 2.70 -16.99
C VAL A 6 -12.64 3.43 -15.66
N VAL A 7 -11.64 4.26 -15.38
CA VAL A 7 -11.62 5.08 -14.15
C VAL A 7 -12.80 6.03 -14.09
N SER A 8 -13.06 6.79 -15.17
CA SER A 8 -14.21 7.69 -15.25
C SER A 8 -15.54 6.94 -15.05
N LEU A 9 -15.69 5.79 -15.69
CA LEU A 9 -16.91 4.97 -15.53
C LEU A 9 -17.12 4.50 -14.08
N VAL A 10 -16.02 4.12 -13.40
CA VAL A 10 -16.08 3.73 -11.97
C VAL A 10 -16.43 4.91 -11.08
N GLU A 11 -15.85 6.09 -11.33
CA GLU A 11 -16.15 7.32 -10.58
C GLU A 11 -17.58 7.78 -10.79
N ASP A 12 -18.07 7.76 -12.04
CA ASP A 12 -19.45 8.11 -12.38
C ASP A 12 -20.43 7.19 -11.64
N LYS A 13 -20.20 5.86 -11.69
CA LYS A 13 -21.05 4.89 -11.00
C LYS A 13 -21.02 5.05 -9.47
N LEU A 14 -19.85 5.32 -8.89
CA LEU A 14 -19.75 5.63 -7.46
C LEU A 14 -20.44 6.94 -7.10
N GLY A 15 -20.45 7.91 -8.01
CA GLY A 15 -21.18 9.18 -7.86
C GLY A 15 -22.70 9.03 -7.89
N GLU A 16 -23.23 8.07 -8.66
CA GLU A 16 -24.67 7.77 -8.74
C GLU A 16 -25.21 7.13 -7.44
N VAL A 17 -24.39 6.45 -6.66
CA VAL A 17 -24.80 5.78 -5.41
C VAL A 17 -24.98 6.79 -4.30
N GLN A 18 -26.21 7.04 -3.87
CA GLN A 18 -26.55 8.00 -2.81
C GLN A 18 -26.36 7.43 -1.41
N ASP A 19 -26.64 6.14 -1.22
CA ASP A 19 -26.47 5.48 0.07
C ASP A 19 -24.98 5.24 0.36
N GLN A 20 -24.51 5.75 1.52
CA GLN A 20 -23.11 5.65 1.90
C GLN A 20 -22.67 4.19 2.13
N ARG A 21 -23.56 3.32 2.63
CA ARG A 21 -23.23 1.93 2.91
C ARG A 21 -23.10 1.13 1.61
N GLU A 22 -23.95 1.39 0.63
CA GLU A 22 -23.86 0.79 -0.70
C GLU A 22 -22.57 1.26 -1.40
N ARG A 23 -22.28 2.55 -1.33
CA ARG A 23 -21.05 3.12 -1.87
C ARG A 23 -19.80 2.47 -1.24
N ASP A 24 -19.75 2.36 0.08
CA ASP A 24 -18.66 1.73 0.81
C ASP A 24 -18.51 0.23 0.44
N ALA A 25 -19.64 -0.48 0.30
CA ALA A 25 -19.65 -1.87 -0.14
C ALA A 25 -19.10 -2.02 -1.58
N MET A 26 -19.47 -1.11 -2.47
CA MET A 26 -18.97 -1.09 -3.85
C MET A 26 -17.47 -0.78 -3.91
N ILE A 27 -16.99 0.23 -3.17
CA ILE A 27 -15.57 0.56 -3.08
C ILE A 27 -14.78 -0.64 -2.54
N ARG A 28 -15.24 -1.26 -1.46
CA ARG A 28 -14.62 -2.46 -0.89
C ARG A 28 -14.53 -3.59 -1.92
N TYR A 29 -15.63 -3.87 -2.60
CA TYR A 29 -15.67 -4.92 -3.63
C TYR A 29 -14.67 -4.64 -4.76
N LEU A 30 -14.65 -3.43 -5.28
CA LEU A 30 -13.74 -3.04 -6.35
C LEU A 30 -12.27 -3.11 -5.92
N ILE A 31 -11.92 -2.63 -4.73
CA ILE A 31 -10.54 -2.73 -4.21
C ILE A 31 -10.12 -4.19 -4.07
N GLN A 32 -11.02 -5.08 -3.65
CA GLN A 32 -10.69 -6.49 -3.44
C GLN A 32 -10.72 -7.34 -4.72
N LYS A 33 -11.53 -6.99 -5.72
CA LYS A 33 -11.85 -7.89 -6.85
C LYS A 33 -11.56 -7.35 -8.23
N ALA A 34 -11.52 -6.03 -8.44
CA ALA A 34 -11.17 -5.44 -9.72
C ALA A 34 -9.68 -5.67 -10.07
N ASP A 35 -9.27 -5.29 -11.27
CA ASP A 35 -7.87 -5.27 -11.66
C ASP A 35 -7.03 -4.46 -10.66
N PHE A 36 -5.77 -4.88 -10.45
CA PHE A 36 -4.91 -4.28 -9.43
C PHE A 36 -4.74 -2.77 -9.63
N GLU A 37 -4.62 -2.33 -10.87
CA GLU A 37 -4.46 -0.92 -11.25
C GLU A 37 -5.66 -0.07 -10.79
N ILE A 38 -6.88 -0.57 -11.01
CA ILE A 38 -8.12 0.08 -10.55
C ILE A 38 -8.19 0.11 -9.02
N ALA A 39 -7.91 -1.04 -8.39
CA ALA A 39 -7.91 -1.14 -6.93
C ALA A 39 -6.92 -0.15 -6.30
N TYR A 40 -5.73 -0.03 -6.87
CA TYR A 40 -4.70 0.87 -6.40
C TYR A 40 -5.11 2.34 -6.56
N TYR A 41 -5.68 2.70 -7.70
CA TYR A 41 -6.24 4.03 -7.91
C TYR A 41 -7.33 4.36 -6.88
N LEU A 42 -8.24 3.42 -6.59
CA LEU A 42 -9.29 3.61 -5.60
C LEU A 42 -8.76 3.74 -4.17
N VAL A 43 -7.71 3.02 -3.81
CA VAL A 43 -7.03 3.22 -2.51
C VAL A 43 -6.48 4.64 -2.42
N CYS A 44 -5.76 5.11 -3.43
CA CYS A 44 -5.23 6.47 -3.45
C CYS A 44 -6.33 7.53 -3.31
N THR A 45 -7.47 7.38 -4.03
CA THR A 45 -8.53 8.38 -4.09
C THR A 45 -9.48 8.32 -2.89
N TYR A 46 -9.94 7.13 -2.52
CA TYR A 46 -11.04 6.98 -1.55
C TYR A 46 -10.57 6.61 -0.14
N ILE A 47 -9.40 6.00 0.00
CA ILE A 47 -8.86 5.61 1.31
C ILE A 47 -7.85 6.65 1.81
N THR A 48 -6.81 6.92 1.04
CA THR A 48 -5.73 7.82 1.48
C THR A 48 -5.93 9.28 1.05
N LYS A 49 -6.99 9.56 0.26
CA LYS A 49 -7.39 10.91 -0.21
C LYS A 49 -6.28 11.65 -0.94
N ARG A 50 -5.53 10.96 -1.78
CA ARG A 50 -4.47 11.57 -2.59
C ARG A 50 -5.07 12.30 -3.80
N ASN A 51 -4.48 13.41 -4.15
CA ASN A 51 -4.72 14.03 -5.46
C ASN A 51 -3.87 13.30 -6.51
N VAL A 52 -4.50 12.37 -7.24
CA VAL A 52 -3.80 11.51 -8.21
C VAL A 52 -3.60 12.27 -9.53
N MET A 53 -2.40 12.78 -9.75
CA MET A 53 -1.97 13.43 -10.98
C MET A 53 -1.51 12.41 -12.04
N ASP A 54 -1.24 12.86 -13.27
CA ASP A 54 -0.83 11.98 -14.39
C ASP A 54 0.48 11.23 -14.11
N LEU A 55 1.44 11.87 -13.42
CA LEU A 55 2.65 11.20 -12.95
C LEU A 55 2.32 10.01 -12.03
N HIS A 56 1.39 10.20 -11.11
CA HIS A 56 0.96 9.16 -10.18
C HIS A 56 0.26 8.01 -10.90
N LYS A 57 -0.57 8.31 -11.91
CA LYS A 57 -1.21 7.30 -12.75
C LYS A 57 -0.19 6.47 -13.53
N SER A 58 0.89 7.11 -13.99
CA SER A 58 2.00 6.40 -14.64
C SER A 58 2.72 5.45 -13.67
N ILE A 59 2.99 5.89 -12.43
CA ILE A 59 3.58 5.05 -11.37
C ILE A 59 2.66 3.87 -11.06
N ILE A 60 1.36 4.12 -10.83
CA ILE A 60 0.35 3.08 -10.59
C ILE A 60 0.36 2.05 -11.73
N SER A 61 0.35 2.51 -12.98
CA SER A 61 0.35 1.64 -14.15
C SER A 61 1.62 0.80 -14.25
N ASN A 62 2.80 1.41 -14.06
CA ASN A 62 4.08 0.71 -14.13
C ASN A 62 4.16 -0.39 -13.07
N ILE A 63 3.85 -0.06 -11.82
CA ILE A 63 3.88 -1.02 -10.71
C ILE A 63 2.84 -2.15 -10.91
N SER A 64 1.66 -1.82 -11.42
CA SER A 64 0.58 -2.80 -11.61
C SER A 64 0.85 -3.82 -12.71
N ASN A 65 1.54 -3.40 -13.76
CA ASN A 65 1.73 -4.20 -14.96
C ASN A 65 3.13 -4.85 -15.07
N SER A 66 3.97 -4.70 -14.06
CA SER A 66 5.34 -5.21 -14.09
C SER A 66 5.66 -6.08 -12.87
N LYS A 67 6.51 -7.08 -13.06
CA LYS A 67 7.03 -7.89 -11.95
C LYS A 67 8.12 -7.16 -11.14
N SER A 68 8.82 -6.24 -11.80
CA SER A 68 9.89 -5.43 -11.19
C SER A 68 9.89 -4.07 -11.87
N THR A 69 9.90 -3.00 -11.10
CA THR A 69 9.89 -1.61 -11.60
C THR A 69 10.99 -0.81 -10.95
N LEU A 70 11.46 0.19 -11.68
CA LEU A 70 12.29 1.27 -11.17
C LEU A 70 11.64 2.59 -11.58
N ASP A 71 11.03 3.27 -10.63
CA ASP A 71 10.36 4.54 -10.87
C ASP A 71 11.21 5.71 -10.39
N LEU A 72 11.74 6.48 -11.33
CA LEU A 72 12.52 7.68 -11.08
C LEU A 72 11.63 8.90 -11.28
N ALA A 73 11.40 9.66 -10.22
CA ALA A 73 10.62 10.88 -10.26
C ALA A 73 11.30 12.00 -9.46
N PRO A 74 11.08 13.27 -9.80
CA PRO A 74 11.62 14.40 -9.05
C PRO A 74 11.20 14.36 -7.58
N ARG A 75 11.98 14.99 -6.70
CA ARG A 75 11.64 15.14 -5.29
C ARG A 75 10.37 15.99 -5.13
N GLY A 76 9.58 15.71 -4.09
CA GLY A 76 8.38 16.48 -3.76
C GLY A 76 7.13 16.13 -4.58
N HIS A 77 7.17 15.13 -5.44
CA HIS A 77 6.03 14.72 -6.27
C HIS A 77 5.26 13.52 -5.73
N GLY A 78 5.38 13.19 -4.44
CA GLY A 78 4.61 12.12 -3.79
C GLY A 78 4.92 10.70 -4.26
N LYS A 79 6.09 10.46 -4.92
CA LYS A 79 6.51 9.15 -5.42
C LYS A 79 6.47 8.09 -4.30
N SER A 80 7.18 8.32 -3.20
CA SER A 80 7.25 7.38 -2.09
C SER A 80 5.90 7.18 -1.40
N THR A 81 5.11 8.25 -1.28
CA THR A 81 3.76 8.15 -0.71
C THR A 81 2.87 7.20 -1.51
N ILE A 82 2.84 7.36 -2.83
CA ILE A 82 2.04 6.50 -3.70
C ILE A 82 2.75 5.17 -3.94
N GLY A 83 4.02 5.16 -4.33
CA GLY A 83 4.75 3.95 -4.67
C GLY A 83 4.98 2.99 -3.51
N ASP A 84 5.12 3.49 -2.29
CA ASP A 84 5.45 2.68 -1.13
C ASP A 84 4.23 2.51 -0.20
N VAL A 85 3.65 3.63 0.29
CA VAL A 85 2.59 3.59 1.31
C VAL A 85 1.28 3.08 0.73
N ASP A 86 0.75 3.76 -0.31
CA ASP A 86 -0.55 3.41 -0.89
C ASP A 86 -0.50 2.04 -1.59
N TYR A 87 0.66 1.67 -2.16
CA TYR A 87 0.89 0.33 -2.70
C TYR A 87 0.80 -0.74 -1.62
N CYS A 88 1.48 -0.55 -0.47
CA CYS A 88 1.39 -1.49 0.66
C CYS A 88 -0.04 -1.66 1.14
N ILE A 89 -0.77 -0.55 1.33
CA ILE A 89 -2.18 -0.60 1.75
C ILE A 89 -3.01 -1.41 0.75
N THR A 90 -2.86 -1.15 -0.54
CA THR A 90 -3.58 -1.87 -1.61
C THR A 90 -3.30 -3.36 -1.56
N ARG A 91 -2.02 -3.75 -1.45
CA ARG A 91 -1.61 -5.15 -1.41
C ARG A 91 -2.17 -5.88 -0.19
N ILE A 92 -2.11 -5.23 1.00
CA ILE A 92 -2.60 -5.80 2.25
C ILE A 92 -4.13 -5.95 2.24
N LEU A 93 -4.88 -4.95 1.75
CA LEU A 93 -6.35 -5.01 1.65
C LEU A 93 -6.84 -6.12 0.70
N ARG A 94 -6.04 -6.47 -0.31
CA ARG A 94 -6.34 -7.55 -1.28
C ARG A 94 -5.90 -8.93 -0.81
N ASP A 95 -4.77 -9.02 -0.13
CA ASP A 95 -4.24 -10.26 0.44
C ASP A 95 -3.68 -10.02 1.84
N PRO A 96 -4.45 -10.31 2.90
CA PRO A 96 -3.98 -10.20 4.29
C PRO A 96 -2.82 -11.15 4.63
N ASN A 97 -2.60 -12.18 3.81
CA ASN A 97 -1.52 -13.17 4.01
C ASN A 97 -0.18 -12.75 3.36
N ILE A 98 -0.14 -11.62 2.70
CA ILE A 98 1.06 -11.10 2.03
C ILE A 98 2.16 -10.77 3.03
N ARG A 99 3.41 -10.89 2.58
CA ARG A 99 4.60 -10.45 3.32
C ARG A 99 5.32 -9.40 2.49
N ILE A 100 5.39 -8.19 2.99
CA ILE A 100 6.01 -7.06 2.31
C ILE A 100 7.23 -6.61 3.11
N MET A 101 8.34 -6.31 2.43
CA MET A 101 9.49 -5.63 2.99
C MET A 101 9.61 -4.24 2.39
N ILE A 102 9.73 -3.22 3.24
CA ILE A 102 10.16 -1.88 2.83
C ILE A 102 11.61 -1.72 3.26
N GLY A 103 12.48 -1.52 2.28
CA GLY A 103 13.90 -1.22 2.45
C GLY A 103 14.20 0.24 2.16
N SER A 104 15.04 0.88 2.99
CA SER A 104 15.55 2.22 2.73
C SER A 104 17.02 2.32 3.15
N LYS A 105 17.70 3.43 2.80
CA LYS A 105 19.11 3.67 3.17
C LYS A 105 19.34 3.46 4.68
N THR A 106 18.42 3.94 5.51
CA THR A 106 18.50 3.80 6.97
C THR A 106 17.29 3.07 7.54
N GLN A 107 17.48 2.40 8.69
CA GLN A 107 16.39 1.76 9.43
C GLN A 107 15.28 2.77 9.80
N THR A 108 15.66 3.97 10.24
CA THR A 108 14.71 5.03 10.63
C THR A 108 13.83 5.48 9.47
N GLN A 109 14.38 5.56 8.26
CA GLN A 109 13.59 5.92 7.06
C GLN A 109 12.58 4.81 6.71
N ALA A 110 13.01 3.54 6.73
CA ALA A 110 12.13 2.40 6.49
C ALA A 110 11.00 2.33 7.54
N GLU A 111 11.33 2.57 8.81
CA GLU A 111 10.35 2.62 9.91
C GLU A 111 9.34 3.77 9.76
N ALA A 112 9.73 4.91 9.18
CA ALA A 112 8.83 6.02 8.92
C ALA A 112 7.73 5.64 7.91
N PHE A 113 8.08 4.94 6.82
CA PHE A 113 7.10 4.43 5.86
C PHE A 113 6.17 3.38 6.49
N LEU A 114 6.75 2.43 7.22
CA LEU A 114 5.94 1.43 7.93
C LEU A 114 4.96 2.08 8.90
N LYS A 115 5.41 3.09 9.65
CA LYS A 115 4.57 3.84 10.59
C LYS A 115 3.41 4.54 9.88
N GLU A 116 3.64 5.12 8.69
CA GLU A 116 2.57 5.75 7.91
C GLU A 116 1.53 4.72 7.48
N VAL A 117 1.95 3.59 6.91
CA VAL A 117 1.04 2.49 6.54
C VAL A 117 0.25 2.00 7.76
N ARG A 118 0.94 1.76 8.88
CA ARG A 118 0.31 1.30 10.13
C ARG A 118 -0.72 2.30 10.66
N THR A 119 -0.42 3.60 10.58
CA THR A 119 -1.33 4.68 11.00
C THR A 119 -2.64 4.66 10.19
N HIS A 120 -2.58 4.37 8.89
CA HIS A 120 -3.80 4.18 8.10
C HIS A 120 -4.66 3.03 8.63
N PHE A 121 -4.07 1.89 8.98
CA PHE A 121 -4.82 0.78 9.57
C PHE A 121 -5.34 1.07 11.00
N GLU A 122 -4.72 2.00 11.73
CA GLU A 122 -5.11 2.37 13.09
C GLU A 122 -6.14 3.49 13.17
N GLN A 123 -6.08 4.47 12.26
CA GLN A 123 -6.73 5.76 12.45
C GLN A 123 -7.48 6.28 11.23
N ASN A 124 -7.29 5.67 10.05
CA ASN A 124 -7.97 6.14 8.85
C ASN A 124 -9.45 5.76 8.90
N GLU A 125 -10.31 6.75 9.11
CA GLU A 125 -11.76 6.57 9.26
C GLU A 125 -12.40 5.91 8.04
N ASP A 126 -11.99 6.27 6.82
CA ASP A 126 -12.51 5.67 5.60
C ASP A 126 -12.11 4.20 5.49
N LEU A 127 -10.85 3.87 5.78
CA LEU A 127 -10.37 2.49 5.79
C LEU A 127 -11.15 1.64 6.80
N ILE A 128 -11.27 2.14 8.03
CA ILE A 128 -11.97 1.43 9.11
C ILE A 128 -13.47 1.29 8.80
N ARG A 129 -14.12 2.34 8.27
CA ARG A 129 -15.54 2.30 7.89
C ARG A 129 -15.79 1.28 6.78
N ILE A 130 -14.93 1.25 5.74
CA ILE A 130 -15.12 0.42 4.55
C ILE A 130 -14.71 -1.04 4.80
N PHE A 131 -13.60 -1.26 5.49
CA PHE A 131 -12.99 -2.59 5.64
C PHE A 131 -13.06 -3.18 7.06
N GLY A 132 -13.46 -2.39 8.06
CA GLY A 132 -13.45 -2.75 9.46
C GLY A 132 -12.07 -2.60 10.10
N ASP A 133 -11.95 -3.06 11.34
CA ASP A 133 -10.70 -3.01 12.10
C ASP A 133 -9.72 -4.08 11.61
N TRP A 134 -8.48 -3.66 11.36
CA TRP A 134 -7.36 -4.50 10.92
C TRP A 134 -6.23 -4.54 11.93
N LYS A 135 -6.34 -3.74 13.00
CA LYS A 135 -5.35 -3.74 14.08
C LYS A 135 -5.38 -5.06 14.81
N THR A 136 -4.19 -5.58 15.07
CA THR A 136 -4.07 -6.86 15.76
C THR A 136 -4.43 -6.76 17.25
N SER A 137 -5.03 -7.82 17.77
CA SER A 137 -5.12 -8.05 19.22
C SER A 137 -3.77 -8.51 19.77
N LYS A 138 -3.63 -8.60 21.10
CA LYS A 138 -2.40 -8.74 21.89
C LYS A 138 -1.37 -9.81 21.44
N ASP A 139 -1.74 -10.74 20.60
CA ASP A 139 -0.89 -11.92 20.29
C ASP A 139 -0.04 -11.79 19.03
N ASN A 140 -0.21 -10.75 18.23
CA ASN A 140 0.55 -10.53 17.00
C ASN A 140 1.47 -9.31 17.11
N VAL A 141 2.55 -9.30 16.35
CA VAL A 141 3.50 -8.18 16.31
C VAL A 141 2.83 -6.94 15.73
N TRP A 142 2.96 -5.79 16.47
CA TRP A 142 2.46 -4.49 16.05
C TRP A 142 3.38 -3.39 16.61
N ASN A 143 4.52 -3.14 15.95
CA ASN A 143 5.53 -2.20 16.42
C ASN A 143 6.10 -1.34 15.27
N ASP A 144 7.14 -0.57 15.52
CA ASP A 144 7.71 0.35 14.54
C ASP A 144 8.56 -0.34 13.46
N ARG A 145 8.94 -1.61 13.67
CA ARG A 145 9.77 -2.38 12.72
C ARG A 145 8.96 -3.36 11.88
N GLU A 146 7.88 -3.89 12.44
CA GLU A 146 7.02 -4.84 11.74
C GLU A 146 5.63 -4.90 12.37
N PHE A 147 4.63 -5.23 11.53
CA PHE A 147 3.29 -5.52 12.03
C PHE A 147 2.61 -6.64 11.23
N THR A 148 1.69 -7.32 11.90
CA THR A 148 0.84 -8.35 11.30
C THR A 148 -0.63 -7.98 11.49
N VAL A 149 -1.40 -7.92 10.40
CA VAL A 149 -2.84 -7.58 10.45
C VAL A 149 -3.67 -8.74 11.03
N ASN A 150 -4.76 -8.40 11.73
CA ASN A 150 -5.65 -9.39 12.36
C ASN A 150 -6.44 -10.26 11.36
N LYS A 151 -6.53 -9.83 10.09
CA LYS A 151 -7.20 -10.57 9.01
C LYS A 151 -6.33 -11.67 8.39
N ARG A 152 -5.07 -11.79 8.80
CA ARG A 152 -4.20 -12.88 8.35
C ARG A 152 -4.75 -14.21 8.84
N SER A 153 -4.91 -15.15 7.92
CA SER A 153 -5.44 -16.50 8.19
C SER A 153 -4.36 -17.59 8.15
N ILE A 154 -3.18 -17.30 7.58
CA ILE A 154 -2.08 -18.25 7.41
C ILE A 154 -0.94 -17.87 8.36
N ILE A 155 -0.48 -18.83 9.17
CA ILE A 155 0.69 -18.66 10.03
C ILE A 155 1.94 -18.61 9.15
N LYS A 156 2.67 -17.50 9.20
CA LYS A 156 3.94 -17.28 8.50
C LYS A 156 4.97 -16.71 9.47
N LYS A 157 6.26 -16.97 9.21
CA LYS A 157 7.37 -16.50 10.03
C LYS A 157 7.49 -14.98 9.98
N GLU A 158 7.36 -14.39 8.78
CA GLU A 158 7.47 -12.95 8.56
C GLU A 158 6.13 -12.24 8.79
N ALA A 159 6.20 -11.02 9.27
CA ALA A 159 5.05 -10.14 9.47
C ALA A 159 4.38 -9.75 8.13
N THR A 160 3.23 -9.08 8.19
CA THR A 160 2.56 -8.52 6.99
C THR A 160 3.40 -7.44 6.35
N LEU A 161 3.98 -6.55 7.14
CA LEU A 161 4.91 -5.52 6.70
C LEU A 161 6.12 -5.49 7.63
N THR A 162 7.32 -5.44 7.04
CA THR A 162 8.60 -5.36 7.75
C THR A 162 9.44 -4.23 7.18
N ALA A 163 10.00 -3.37 8.05
CA ALA A 163 10.90 -2.28 7.69
C ALA A 163 12.36 -2.68 7.93
N LEU A 164 13.21 -2.53 6.93
CA LEU A 164 14.63 -2.87 7.01
C LEU A 164 15.51 -1.75 6.42
N GLY A 165 16.54 -1.35 7.15
CA GLY A 165 17.61 -0.52 6.59
C GLY A 165 18.54 -1.34 5.69
N ALA A 166 19.24 -0.70 4.76
CA ALA A 166 20.13 -1.34 3.79
C ALA A 166 21.23 -2.23 4.43
N SER A 167 21.64 -1.92 5.66
CA SER A 167 22.57 -2.74 6.45
C SER A 167 21.86 -3.88 7.22
N GLY A 168 20.54 -3.97 7.15
CA GLY A 168 19.76 -4.97 7.88
C GLY A 168 19.94 -6.39 7.30
N ALA A 169 19.94 -7.38 8.18
CA ALA A 169 20.06 -8.79 7.76
C ALA A 169 18.74 -9.28 7.13
N VAL A 170 18.75 -9.50 5.83
CA VAL A 170 17.63 -10.13 5.08
C VAL A 170 17.76 -11.67 5.07
N ILE A 171 18.84 -12.21 5.65
CA ILE A 171 19.18 -13.63 5.61
C ILE A 171 18.02 -14.47 6.20
N SER A 172 17.60 -15.49 5.46
CA SER A 172 16.54 -16.44 5.84
C SER A 172 15.13 -15.86 6.00
N LYS A 173 14.86 -14.68 5.45
CA LYS A 173 13.50 -14.10 5.36
C LYS A 173 12.94 -14.26 3.95
N HIS A 174 11.64 -14.52 3.86
CA HIS A 174 10.91 -14.68 2.60
C HIS A 174 9.84 -13.61 2.50
N PHE A 175 9.89 -12.81 1.45
CA PHE A 175 8.90 -11.79 1.16
C PHE A 175 8.26 -12.04 -0.20
N ASP A 176 6.97 -11.72 -0.28
CA ASP A 176 6.20 -11.81 -1.52
C ASP A 176 6.37 -10.52 -2.34
N VAL A 177 6.69 -9.40 -1.65
CA VAL A 177 6.99 -8.08 -2.24
C VAL A 177 8.16 -7.44 -1.50
N ILE A 178 9.06 -6.82 -2.28
CA ILE A 178 10.18 -6.02 -1.78
C ILE A 178 10.06 -4.64 -2.42
N ILE A 179 10.05 -3.61 -1.59
CA ILE A 179 10.04 -2.20 -1.97
C ILE A 179 11.35 -1.59 -1.51
N GLY A 180 12.04 -0.88 -2.40
CA GLY A 180 13.27 -0.16 -2.06
C GLY A 180 13.11 1.32 -2.36
N ASP A 181 13.14 2.18 -1.35
CA ASP A 181 13.14 3.62 -1.50
C ASP A 181 14.47 4.24 -1.04
N ASP A 182 15.06 5.05 -1.92
CA ASP A 182 16.34 5.74 -1.68
C ASP A 182 17.45 4.81 -1.11
N LEU A 183 17.60 3.59 -1.66
CA LEU A 183 18.61 2.61 -1.22
C LEU A 183 20.04 3.05 -1.54
N VAL A 184 20.23 3.86 -2.60
CA VAL A 184 21.54 4.34 -3.06
C VAL A 184 21.68 5.81 -2.71
N GLY A 185 22.67 6.14 -1.86
CA GLY A 185 23.08 7.51 -1.58
C GLY A 185 24.36 7.87 -2.33
N MET A 186 24.69 9.17 -2.39
CA MET A 186 25.96 9.65 -3.00
C MET A 186 27.23 9.03 -2.40
N GLU A 187 27.12 8.39 -1.24
CA GLU A 187 28.24 7.70 -0.56
C GLU A 187 28.48 6.28 -1.08
N ASN A 188 27.52 5.71 -1.85
CA ASN A 188 27.52 4.33 -2.34
C ASN A 188 27.43 4.25 -3.87
N ALA A 189 27.58 5.41 -4.57
CA ALA A 189 27.53 5.51 -6.02
C ALA A 189 28.94 5.49 -6.64
#